data_f46739b741e0d3bd9ccf5d167c5099d9
#
_entry.id   f46739b741e0d3bd9ccf5d167c5099d9
#
_cell.length_a   1.000
_cell.length_b   1.000
_cell.length_c   1.000
_cell.angle_alpha   90.00
_cell.angle_beta   90.00
_cell.angle_gamma   90.00
#
_symmetry.space_group_name_H-M   'P 1'
#
loop_
_entity.id
_entity.type
_entity.pdbx_description
1 polymer ?
#
loop_
_entity_poly.entity_id
_entity_poly.type
_entity_poly.pdbx_seq_one_letter_code
_entity_poly.pdbx_strand_id
1 'polypeptide(L)'
;MSTYKLTYFDFDGGRGEPVRIAFHMAGIDFEDKRITFSEFGELRKDWRFNAVPVLEIDGAAVTQSNAMCRFVGKMAELYPADSLQALYCDEAMGAIEDLSNRIVQTFGLEGDELKLAREKLADGWLAVFLRGLNELLVRGGGEYFADDQLTIADLKVFVQTRWLTSGSLDHIPTDIVQRLAPALVDHQDRVQKDPRVAAYYASRS
;
A
#
# COMPACT_ATOMS: atom_id res chain seq x y z
N MET A 1 -4.58 -7.75 26.83
CA MET A 1 -4.07 -7.55 25.47
C MET A 1 -4.90 -6.45 24.85
N SER A 2 -4.30 -5.57 24.04
CA SER A 2 -5.07 -4.54 23.32
C SER A 2 -5.93 -5.17 22.23
N THR A 3 -7.08 -4.56 21.98
CA THR A 3 -7.98 -4.94 20.89
C THR A 3 -7.72 -4.05 19.67
N TYR A 4 -7.73 -4.63 18.48
CA TYR A 4 -7.48 -3.94 17.22
C TYR A 4 -8.66 -4.12 16.28
N LYS A 5 -9.11 -3.03 15.64
CA LYS A 5 -10.10 -3.08 14.57
C LYS A 5 -9.66 -2.18 13.43
N LEU A 6 -9.46 -2.78 12.24
CA LEU A 6 -9.14 -2.06 11.02
C LEU A 6 -10.41 -1.90 10.17
N THR A 7 -10.80 -0.66 9.91
CA THR A 7 -11.91 -0.36 8.98
C THR A 7 -11.34 0.10 7.65
N TYR A 8 -11.65 -0.63 6.58
CA TYR A 8 -11.28 -0.29 5.21
C TYR A 8 -12.27 -0.90 4.21
N PHE A 9 -12.17 -0.52 2.94
CA PHE A 9 -13.01 -1.04 1.88
C PHE A 9 -12.92 -2.56 1.73
N ASP A 10 -14.00 -3.16 1.23
CA ASP A 10 -14.12 -4.60 0.99
C ASP A 10 -13.49 -5.01 -0.35
N PHE A 11 -12.16 -4.92 -0.40
CA PHE A 11 -11.33 -5.49 -1.46
C PHE A 11 -9.92 -5.77 -0.96
N ASP A 12 -9.18 -6.60 -1.70
CA ASP A 12 -7.79 -6.94 -1.42
C ASP A 12 -6.86 -5.98 -2.15
N GLY A 13 -6.38 -4.98 -1.43
CA GLY A 13 -5.53 -3.93 -2.00
C GLY A 13 -5.65 -2.60 -1.28
N GLY A 14 -5.12 -1.57 -1.91
CA GLY A 14 -5.15 -0.21 -1.42
C GLY A 14 -4.39 0.01 -0.10
N ARG A 15 -4.76 1.07 0.62
CA ARG A 15 -4.03 1.54 1.80
C ARG A 15 -4.20 0.67 3.04
N GLY A 16 -5.28 -0.11 3.13
CA GLY A 16 -5.54 -1.01 4.27
C GLY A 16 -4.78 -2.33 4.18
N GLU A 17 -4.47 -2.78 2.98
CA GLU A 17 -3.92 -4.11 2.74
C GLU A 17 -2.55 -4.36 3.38
N PRO A 18 -1.56 -3.45 3.29
CA PRO A 18 -0.27 -3.64 3.97
C PRO A 18 -0.42 -3.82 5.50
N VAL A 19 -1.41 -3.16 6.10
CA VAL A 19 -1.71 -3.27 7.53
C VAL A 19 -2.30 -4.65 7.85
N ARG A 20 -3.22 -5.16 7.00
CA ARG A 20 -3.80 -6.51 7.12
C ARG A 20 -2.72 -7.59 7.06
N ILE A 21 -1.85 -7.50 6.03
CA ILE A 21 -0.73 -8.44 5.85
C ILE A 21 0.18 -8.41 7.09
N ALA A 22 0.54 -7.22 7.58
CA ALA A 22 1.43 -7.06 8.73
C ALA A 22 0.81 -7.64 10.02
N PHE A 23 -0.47 -7.43 10.30
CA PHE A 23 -1.16 -8.07 11.43
C PHE A 23 -1.14 -9.59 11.33
N HIS A 24 -1.43 -10.13 10.14
CA HIS A 24 -1.37 -11.57 9.90
C HIS A 24 0.04 -12.13 10.15
N MET A 25 1.07 -11.46 9.61
CA MET A 25 2.47 -11.87 9.78
C MET A 25 2.92 -11.83 11.25
N ALA A 26 2.39 -10.89 12.04
CA ALA A 26 2.66 -10.77 13.47
C ALA A 26 1.90 -11.81 14.32
N GLY A 27 0.96 -12.54 13.74
CA GLY A 27 0.06 -13.44 14.49
C GLY A 27 -0.83 -12.68 15.49
N ILE A 28 -1.17 -11.42 15.18
CA ILE A 28 -2.00 -10.57 16.03
C ILE A 28 -3.43 -10.58 15.51
N ASP A 29 -4.35 -11.01 16.37
CA ASP A 29 -5.77 -10.99 16.05
C ASP A 29 -6.29 -9.55 15.97
N PHE A 30 -7.09 -9.27 14.95
CA PHE A 30 -7.78 -8.00 14.76
C PHE A 30 -9.13 -8.19 14.07
N GLU A 31 -10.06 -7.29 14.31
CA GLU A 31 -11.31 -7.21 13.57
C GLU A 31 -11.05 -6.51 12.21
N ASP A 32 -11.19 -7.23 11.09
CA ASP A 32 -11.14 -6.67 9.74
C ASP A 32 -12.55 -6.19 9.33
N LYS A 33 -12.92 -4.97 9.73
CA LYS A 33 -14.20 -4.37 9.35
C LYS A 33 -14.13 -3.86 7.91
N ARG A 34 -14.76 -4.61 7.01
CA ARG A 34 -14.87 -4.28 5.60
C ARG A 34 -16.14 -3.49 5.33
N ILE A 35 -16.03 -2.39 4.59
CA ILE A 35 -17.15 -1.51 4.27
C ILE A 35 -17.27 -1.30 2.76
N THR A 36 -18.50 -1.09 2.30
CA THR A 36 -18.80 -0.67 0.94
C THR A 36 -18.53 0.83 0.74
N PHE A 37 -18.48 1.27 -0.52
CA PHE A 37 -18.39 2.71 -0.83
C PHE A 37 -19.61 3.50 -0.35
N SER A 38 -20.80 2.86 -0.33
CA SER A 38 -22.02 3.49 0.20
C SER A 38 -21.92 3.74 1.70
N GLU A 39 -21.53 2.71 2.47
CA GLU A 39 -21.31 2.83 3.91
C GLU A 39 -20.23 3.86 4.24
N PHE A 40 -19.17 3.93 3.43
CA PHE A 40 -18.13 4.95 3.59
C PHE A 40 -18.71 6.37 3.47
N GLY A 41 -19.65 6.61 2.54
CA GLY A 41 -20.29 7.90 2.35
C GLY A 41 -20.97 8.41 3.62
N GLU A 42 -21.55 7.51 4.42
CA GLU A 42 -22.23 7.80 5.67
C GLU A 42 -21.25 7.88 6.86
N LEU A 43 -20.38 6.85 7.00
CA LEU A 43 -19.49 6.69 8.15
C LEU A 43 -18.33 7.69 8.17
N ARG A 44 -17.89 8.19 7.01
CA ARG A 44 -16.71 9.05 6.91
C ARG A 44 -16.76 10.30 7.79
N LYS A 45 -17.95 10.80 8.08
CA LYS A 45 -18.18 12.02 8.89
C LYS A 45 -17.76 11.83 10.36
N ASP A 46 -17.74 10.59 10.83
CA ASP A 46 -17.37 10.24 12.20
C ASP A 46 -15.84 10.14 12.37
N TRP A 47 -15.08 10.15 11.27
CA TRP A 47 -13.64 10.04 11.28
C TRP A 47 -12.95 11.38 11.04
N ARG A 48 -11.88 11.62 11.79
CA ARG A 48 -11.17 12.92 11.88
C ARG A 48 -10.82 13.55 10.53
N PHE A 49 -10.47 12.75 9.51
CA PHE A 49 -10.09 13.24 8.18
C PHE A 49 -11.03 12.77 7.08
N ASN A 50 -12.23 12.32 7.43
CA ASN A 50 -13.19 11.78 6.47
C ASN A 50 -12.62 10.74 5.52
N ALA A 51 -11.72 9.90 5.99
CA ALA A 51 -10.95 8.97 5.16
C ALA A 51 -10.73 7.63 5.86
N VAL A 52 -10.51 6.58 5.05
CA VAL A 52 -10.08 5.25 5.48
C VAL A 52 -8.67 4.97 4.90
N PRO A 53 -7.88 4.07 5.51
CA PRO A 53 -8.18 3.20 6.65
C PRO A 53 -8.31 3.95 7.97
N VAL A 54 -9.05 3.35 8.90
CA VAL A 54 -9.10 3.73 10.32
C VAL A 54 -8.71 2.50 11.16
N LEU A 55 -7.75 2.66 12.05
CA LEU A 55 -7.36 1.65 13.03
C LEU A 55 -7.84 2.09 14.40
N GLU A 56 -8.71 1.29 15.02
CA GLU A 56 -9.12 1.47 16.41
C GLU A 56 -8.23 0.59 17.31
N ILE A 57 -7.66 1.19 18.35
CA ILE A 57 -6.84 0.51 19.36
C ILE A 57 -7.53 0.76 20.69
N ASP A 58 -8.09 -0.28 21.33
CA ASP A 58 -8.88 -0.18 22.56
C ASP A 58 -9.98 0.89 22.47
N GLY A 59 -10.60 1.01 21.29
CA GLY A 59 -11.65 1.98 20.98
C GLY A 59 -11.15 3.37 20.56
N ALA A 60 -9.85 3.66 20.64
CA ALA A 60 -9.29 4.92 20.20
C ALA A 60 -8.94 4.89 18.70
N ALA A 61 -9.60 5.72 17.89
CA ALA A 61 -9.41 5.77 16.45
C ALA A 61 -8.14 6.52 16.04
N VAL A 62 -7.32 5.87 15.23
CA VAL A 62 -6.12 6.41 14.58
C VAL A 62 -6.34 6.37 13.06
N THR A 63 -5.88 7.39 12.37
CA THR A 63 -5.93 7.53 10.91
C THR A 63 -4.53 7.69 10.34
N GLN A 64 -4.40 7.79 9.02
CA GLN A 64 -3.14 7.86 8.27
C GLN A 64 -2.43 6.51 8.09
N SER A 65 -2.51 5.98 6.88
CA SER A 65 -2.01 4.65 6.54
C SER A 65 -0.52 4.45 6.86
N ASN A 66 0.34 5.46 6.65
CA ASN A 66 1.76 5.38 6.98
C ASN A 66 2.01 5.28 8.49
N ALA A 67 1.20 5.96 9.31
CA ALA A 67 1.30 5.84 10.78
C ALA A 67 0.91 4.43 11.24
N MET A 68 -0.16 3.87 10.66
CA MET A 68 -0.58 2.49 10.94
C MET A 68 0.48 1.48 10.49
N CYS A 69 1.03 1.65 9.28
CA CYS A 69 2.08 0.81 8.76
C CYS A 69 3.31 0.78 9.70
N ARG A 70 3.76 1.95 10.18
CA ARG A 70 4.87 1.98 11.16
C ARG A 70 4.51 1.29 12.47
N PHE A 71 3.31 1.54 12.99
CA PHE A 71 2.87 0.96 14.25
C PHE A 71 2.81 -0.57 14.17
N VAL A 72 2.06 -1.11 13.18
CA VAL A 72 1.93 -2.56 13.01
C VAL A 72 3.23 -3.18 12.52
N GLY A 73 3.97 -2.47 11.64
CA GLY A 73 5.28 -2.91 11.18
C GLY A 73 6.29 -3.14 12.30
N LYS A 74 6.29 -2.29 13.34
CA LYS A 74 7.12 -2.50 14.55
C LYS A 74 6.69 -3.74 15.33
N MET A 75 5.39 -4.00 15.44
CA MET A 75 4.87 -5.19 16.11
C MET A 75 5.18 -6.48 15.35
N ALA A 76 5.24 -6.40 14.02
CA ALA A 76 5.51 -7.51 13.11
C ALA A 76 7.01 -7.70 12.79
N GLU A 77 7.90 -6.91 13.39
CA GLU A 77 9.34 -6.87 13.07
C GLU A 77 9.63 -6.54 11.59
N LEU A 78 8.74 -5.75 10.98
CA LEU A 78 8.81 -5.30 9.58
C LEU A 78 9.22 -3.82 9.46
N TYR A 79 9.62 -3.17 10.53
CA TYR A 79 10.06 -1.78 10.51
C TYR A 79 11.46 -1.66 11.12
N PRO A 80 12.43 -1.07 10.39
CA PRO A 80 13.82 -1.03 10.82
C PRO A 80 14.03 -0.36 12.16
N ALA A 81 14.94 -0.90 12.98
CA ALA A 81 15.37 -0.29 14.25
C ALA A 81 16.45 0.78 14.02
N ASP A 82 17.30 0.61 13.01
CA ASP A 82 18.28 1.62 12.60
C ASP A 82 17.61 2.85 12.01
N SER A 83 18.03 4.04 12.44
CA SER A 83 17.38 5.30 12.05
C SER A 83 17.53 5.62 10.57
N LEU A 84 18.63 5.23 9.92
CA LEU A 84 18.85 5.48 8.50
C LEU A 84 18.01 4.50 7.67
N GLN A 85 17.96 3.24 8.06
CA GLN A 85 17.11 2.25 7.40
C GLN A 85 15.62 2.58 7.59
N ALA A 86 15.22 3.07 8.76
CA ALA A 86 13.87 3.58 9.00
C ALA A 86 13.53 4.78 8.10
N LEU A 87 14.50 5.68 7.85
CA LEU A 87 14.33 6.80 6.91
C LEU A 87 14.10 6.29 5.48
N TYR A 88 14.85 5.29 5.01
CA TYR A 88 14.65 4.70 3.67
C TYR A 88 13.32 3.98 3.55
N CYS A 89 12.91 3.26 4.59
CA CYS A 89 11.58 2.65 4.68
C CYS A 89 10.48 3.72 4.56
N ASP A 90 10.60 4.83 5.29
CA ASP A 90 9.64 5.93 5.27
C ASP A 90 9.63 6.69 3.94
N GLU A 91 10.78 6.85 3.27
CA GLU A 91 10.88 7.48 1.95
C GLU A 91 10.06 6.70 0.91
N ALA A 92 10.21 5.37 0.87
CA ALA A 92 9.43 4.53 -0.03
C ALA A 92 7.92 4.55 0.30
N MET A 93 7.55 4.48 1.58
CA MET A 93 6.15 4.57 2.01
C MET A 93 5.53 5.94 1.66
N GLY A 94 6.29 7.02 1.81
CA GLY A 94 5.86 8.37 1.43
C GLY A 94 5.61 8.49 -0.06
N ALA A 95 6.55 8.00 -0.88
CA ALA A 95 6.42 8.00 -2.33
C ALA A 95 5.17 7.24 -2.82
N ILE A 96 4.88 6.08 -2.22
CA ILE A 96 3.64 5.33 -2.53
C ILE A 96 2.38 6.10 -2.12
N GLU A 97 2.40 6.81 -1.00
CA GLU A 97 1.23 7.59 -0.57
C GLU A 97 0.95 8.74 -1.53
N ASP A 98 2.00 9.45 -1.96
CA ASP A 98 1.88 10.54 -2.94
C ASP A 98 1.39 10.02 -4.30
N LEU A 99 1.92 8.89 -4.76
CA LEU A 99 1.46 8.22 -5.98
C LEU A 99 -0.01 7.83 -5.88
N SER A 100 -0.42 7.20 -4.79
CA SER A 100 -1.80 6.77 -4.54
C SER A 100 -2.76 7.96 -4.53
N ASN A 101 -2.36 9.09 -3.94
CA ASN A 101 -3.14 10.33 -3.95
C ASN A 101 -3.37 10.85 -5.38
N ARG A 102 -2.36 10.75 -6.26
CA ARG A 102 -2.51 11.16 -7.67
C ARG A 102 -3.50 10.28 -8.43
N ILE A 103 -3.47 8.97 -8.19
CA ILE A 103 -4.42 8.03 -8.81
C ILE A 103 -5.85 8.30 -8.33
N VAL A 104 -6.03 8.48 -7.02
CA VAL A 104 -7.35 8.74 -6.41
C VAL A 104 -8.00 10.02 -6.96
N GLN A 105 -7.22 11.02 -7.37
CA GLN A 105 -7.75 12.23 -8.00
C GLN A 105 -8.46 11.97 -9.34
N THR A 106 -8.26 10.80 -9.95
CA THR A 106 -8.96 10.39 -11.18
C THR A 106 -10.25 9.62 -10.91
N PHE A 107 -10.57 9.35 -9.64
CA PHE A 107 -11.79 8.62 -9.29
C PHE A 107 -13.02 9.54 -9.43
N GLY A 108 -14.10 8.98 -9.99
CA GLY A 108 -15.31 9.73 -10.28
C GLY A 108 -15.29 10.47 -11.64
N LEU A 109 -14.15 10.45 -12.37
CA LEU A 109 -14.11 10.86 -13.77
C LEU A 109 -14.61 9.71 -14.65
N GLU A 110 -15.20 10.03 -15.80
CA GLU A 110 -15.76 9.06 -16.74
C GLU A 110 -15.39 9.40 -18.19
N GLY A 111 -15.54 8.44 -19.10
CA GLY A 111 -15.38 8.62 -20.54
C GLY A 111 -14.03 9.24 -20.95
N ASP A 112 -14.08 10.23 -21.84
CA ASP A 112 -12.89 10.88 -22.38
C ASP A 112 -12.12 11.70 -21.33
N GLU A 113 -12.79 12.23 -20.31
CA GLU A 113 -12.16 12.96 -19.21
C GLU A 113 -11.30 12.01 -18.38
N LEU A 114 -11.81 10.84 -18.02
CA LEU A 114 -11.05 9.81 -17.31
C LEU A 114 -9.84 9.37 -18.13
N LYS A 115 -10.06 9.09 -19.42
CA LYS A 115 -9.01 8.65 -20.33
C LYS A 115 -7.86 9.67 -20.38
N LEU A 116 -8.18 10.92 -20.67
CA LEU A 116 -7.18 11.99 -20.75
C LEU A 116 -6.41 12.18 -19.44
N ALA A 117 -7.13 12.18 -18.29
CA ALA A 117 -6.53 12.32 -16.97
C ALA A 117 -5.56 11.19 -16.67
N ARG A 118 -5.92 9.93 -16.97
CA ARG A 118 -5.08 8.76 -16.69
C ARG A 118 -3.92 8.59 -17.66
N GLU A 119 -4.08 8.89 -18.93
CA GLU A 119 -2.98 8.94 -19.90
C GLU A 119 -1.94 10.00 -19.47
N LYS A 120 -2.40 11.21 -19.13
CA LYS A 120 -1.52 12.26 -18.59
C LYS A 120 -0.85 11.85 -17.28
N LEU A 121 -1.54 11.13 -16.41
CA LEU A 121 -0.98 10.61 -15.16
C LEU A 121 0.09 9.55 -15.45
N ALA A 122 -0.16 8.63 -16.39
CA ALA A 122 0.77 7.57 -16.77
C ALA A 122 2.09 8.12 -17.33
N ASP A 123 2.01 9.09 -18.23
CA ASP A 123 3.19 9.72 -18.85
C ASP A 123 3.91 10.71 -17.93
N GLY A 124 3.20 11.23 -16.93
CA GLY A 124 3.70 12.23 -15.98
C GLY A 124 4.10 11.63 -14.64
N TRP A 125 3.24 11.81 -13.63
CA TRP A 125 3.57 11.46 -12.24
C TRP A 125 3.80 9.97 -12.00
N LEU A 126 3.06 9.07 -12.65
CA LEU A 126 3.34 7.63 -12.52
C LEU A 126 4.76 7.30 -13.00
N ALA A 127 5.17 7.88 -14.13
CA ALA A 127 6.52 7.67 -14.64
C ALA A 127 7.60 8.18 -13.69
N VAL A 128 7.40 9.35 -13.08
CA VAL A 128 8.33 9.93 -12.10
C VAL A 128 8.44 9.04 -10.87
N PHE A 129 7.31 8.66 -10.26
CA PHE A 129 7.32 7.87 -9.02
C PHE A 129 7.81 6.44 -9.24
N LEU A 130 7.44 5.79 -10.36
CA LEU A 130 7.92 4.44 -10.66
C LEU A 130 9.44 4.40 -10.87
N ARG A 131 10.00 5.35 -11.62
CA ARG A 131 11.46 5.45 -11.77
C ARG A 131 12.14 5.73 -10.44
N GLY A 132 11.63 6.67 -9.64
CA GLY A 132 12.17 6.97 -8.32
C GLY A 132 12.14 5.75 -7.39
N LEU A 133 11.04 5.02 -7.33
CA LEU A 133 10.93 3.79 -6.54
C LEU A 133 11.90 2.70 -7.05
N ASN A 134 12.09 2.58 -8.37
CA ASN A 134 13.07 1.66 -8.94
C ASN A 134 14.51 2.04 -8.50
N GLU A 135 14.84 3.33 -8.50
CA GLU A 135 16.15 3.82 -8.04
C GLU A 135 16.34 3.59 -6.55
N LEU A 136 15.30 3.82 -5.71
CA LEU A 136 15.35 3.56 -4.28
C LEU A 136 15.61 2.07 -3.99
N LEU A 137 14.91 1.17 -4.68
CA LEU A 137 15.10 -0.27 -4.54
C LEU A 137 16.52 -0.69 -4.94
N VAL A 138 17.01 -0.21 -6.09
CA VAL A 138 18.36 -0.51 -6.58
C VAL A 138 19.43 0.03 -5.61
N ARG A 139 19.24 1.24 -5.05
CA ARG A 139 20.12 1.80 -4.00
C ARG A 139 20.16 0.91 -2.76
N GLY A 140 19.05 0.30 -2.38
CA GLY A 140 18.94 -0.65 -1.26
C GLY A 140 19.44 -2.07 -1.57
N GLY A 141 20.20 -2.28 -2.66
CA GLY A 141 20.70 -3.61 -3.03
C GLY A 141 19.82 -4.38 -4.03
N GLY A 142 18.64 -3.85 -4.37
CA GLY A 142 17.75 -4.41 -5.38
C GLY A 142 16.78 -5.48 -4.90
N GLU A 143 16.88 -5.90 -3.65
CA GLU A 143 15.99 -6.92 -3.09
C GLU A 143 14.85 -6.31 -2.26
N TYR A 144 15.17 -5.41 -1.32
CA TYR A 144 14.25 -4.74 -0.42
C TYR A 144 14.59 -3.25 -0.32
N PHE A 145 13.62 -2.44 0.14
CA PHE A 145 13.80 -0.98 0.22
C PHE A 145 14.69 -0.56 1.38
N ALA A 146 14.77 -1.36 2.44
CA ALA A 146 15.56 -1.07 3.63
C ALA A 146 15.95 -2.36 4.37
N ASP A 147 17.03 -2.28 5.17
CA ASP A 147 17.42 -3.27 6.17
C ASP A 147 17.78 -4.66 5.61
N ASP A 148 18.01 -4.75 4.30
CA ASP A 148 18.32 -6.00 3.57
C ASP A 148 17.31 -7.15 3.84
N GLN A 149 16.08 -6.80 4.23
CA GLN A 149 15.01 -7.74 4.53
C GLN A 149 13.63 -7.15 4.22
N LEU A 150 12.61 -8.01 4.19
CA LEU A 150 11.23 -7.58 3.98
C LEU A 150 10.80 -6.60 5.08
N THR A 151 10.37 -5.40 4.65
CA THR A 151 9.86 -4.35 5.53
C THR A 151 8.41 -4.00 5.19
N ILE A 152 7.79 -3.17 6.01
CA ILE A 152 6.43 -2.66 5.75
C ILE A 152 6.39 -1.78 4.49
N ALA A 153 7.50 -1.15 4.08
CA ALA A 153 7.60 -0.43 2.82
C ALA A 153 7.45 -1.37 1.62
N ASP A 154 8.10 -2.55 1.69
CA ASP A 154 8.00 -3.56 0.64
C ASP A 154 6.58 -4.06 0.46
N LEU A 155 5.85 -4.30 1.56
CA LEU A 155 4.42 -4.67 1.50
C LEU A 155 3.58 -3.57 0.84
N LYS A 156 3.86 -2.30 1.17
CA LYS A 156 3.12 -1.17 0.61
C LYS A 156 3.40 -0.99 -0.88
N VAL A 157 4.66 -1.11 -1.31
CA VAL A 157 5.04 -1.05 -2.73
C VAL A 157 4.47 -2.25 -3.48
N PHE A 158 4.56 -3.46 -2.92
CA PHE A 158 3.99 -4.68 -3.50
C PHE A 158 2.49 -4.55 -3.78
N VAL A 159 1.70 -4.08 -2.82
CA VAL A 159 0.26 -3.88 -3.00
C VAL A 159 -0.02 -2.87 -4.12
N GLN A 160 0.75 -1.79 -4.18
CA GLN A 160 0.58 -0.75 -5.20
C GLN A 160 0.96 -1.25 -6.60
N THR A 161 2.09 -1.97 -6.75
CA THR A 161 2.53 -2.51 -8.03
C THR A 161 1.56 -3.56 -8.55
N ARG A 162 1.04 -4.45 -7.69
CA ARG A 162 -0.03 -5.40 -8.06
C ARG A 162 -1.25 -4.68 -8.62
N TRP A 163 -1.66 -3.58 -8.00
CA TRP A 163 -2.81 -2.83 -8.48
C TRP A 163 -2.54 -2.19 -9.85
N LEU A 164 -1.37 -1.59 -10.06
CA LEU A 164 -1.00 -0.98 -11.33
C LEU A 164 -0.93 -1.99 -12.49
N THR A 165 -0.54 -3.23 -12.20
CA THR A 165 -0.40 -4.31 -13.21
C THR A 165 -1.67 -5.14 -13.39
N SER A 166 -2.69 -4.97 -12.54
CA SER A 166 -3.91 -5.81 -12.53
C SER A 166 -4.85 -5.59 -13.70
N GLY A 167 -4.75 -4.44 -14.40
CA GLY A 167 -5.72 -4.04 -15.42
C GLY A 167 -7.01 -3.43 -14.87
N SER A 168 -7.14 -3.26 -13.55
CA SER A 168 -8.34 -2.65 -12.93
C SER A 168 -8.36 -1.12 -13.02
N LEU A 169 -7.28 -0.50 -13.49
CA LEU A 169 -7.19 0.94 -13.74
C LEU A 169 -7.31 1.20 -15.24
N ASP A 170 -8.52 1.43 -15.74
CA ASP A 170 -8.75 1.77 -17.14
C ASP A 170 -7.78 2.85 -17.59
N HIS A 171 -7.28 2.76 -18.82
CA HIS A 171 -6.35 3.70 -19.45
C HIS A 171 -4.97 3.83 -18.77
N ILE A 172 -4.62 2.99 -17.80
CA ILE A 172 -3.26 2.80 -17.32
C ILE A 172 -2.71 1.52 -17.95
N PRO A 173 -1.60 1.57 -18.71
CA PRO A 173 -1.01 0.38 -19.31
C PRO A 173 -0.56 -0.63 -18.25
N THR A 174 -0.97 -1.89 -18.38
CA THR A 174 -0.61 -2.95 -17.41
C THR A 174 0.88 -3.28 -17.41
N ASP A 175 1.61 -2.93 -18.46
CA ASP A 175 3.05 -3.08 -18.60
C ASP A 175 3.86 -1.88 -18.07
N ILE A 176 3.19 -0.87 -17.49
CA ILE A 176 3.82 0.39 -17.08
C ILE A 176 4.95 0.16 -16.07
N VAL A 177 4.76 -0.76 -15.12
CA VAL A 177 5.79 -1.10 -14.12
C VAL A 177 6.98 -1.76 -14.81
N GLN A 178 6.74 -2.73 -15.69
CA GLN A 178 7.81 -3.42 -16.45
C GLN A 178 8.64 -2.44 -17.28
N ARG A 179 8.02 -1.45 -17.91
CA ARG A 179 8.72 -0.47 -18.77
C ARG A 179 9.50 0.57 -18.00
N LEU A 180 9.00 1.02 -16.84
CA LEU A 180 9.54 2.18 -16.13
C LEU A 180 10.33 1.82 -14.87
N ALA A 181 10.08 0.65 -14.30
CA ALA A 181 10.62 0.20 -13.02
C ALA A 181 10.82 -1.33 -13.00
N PRO A 182 11.66 -1.89 -13.88
CA PRO A 182 11.79 -3.35 -14.02
C PRO A 182 12.21 -4.05 -12.72
N ALA A 183 13.01 -3.41 -11.85
CA ALA A 183 13.37 -3.98 -10.56
C ALA A 183 12.15 -4.19 -9.64
N LEU A 184 11.09 -3.39 -9.79
CA LEU A 184 9.86 -3.57 -9.03
C LEU A 184 9.06 -4.80 -9.46
N VAL A 185 9.28 -5.33 -10.67
CA VAL A 185 8.66 -6.59 -11.10
C VAL A 185 9.26 -7.76 -10.34
N ASP A 186 10.59 -7.82 -10.26
CA ASP A 186 11.30 -8.86 -9.50
C ASP A 186 11.01 -8.75 -8.00
N HIS A 187 10.91 -7.52 -7.49
CA HIS A 187 10.50 -7.24 -6.12
C HIS A 187 9.08 -7.73 -5.83
N GLN A 188 8.11 -7.42 -6.71
CA GLN A 188 6.73 -7.89 -6.57
C GLN A 188 6.67 -9.42 -6.49
N ASP A 189 7.40 -10.10 -7.36
CA ASP A 189 7.49 -11.56 -7.39
C ASP A 189 8.11 -12.12 -6.10
N ARG A 190 9.17 -11.49 -5.60
CA ARG A 190 9.84 -11.88 -4.35
C ARG A 190 8.91 -11.73 -3.15
N VAL A 191 8.25 -10.59 -3.00
CA VAL A 191 7.30 -10.34 -1.89
C VAL A 191 6.12 -11.30 -1.98
N GLN A 192 5.58 -11.56 -3.16
CA GLN A 192 4.49 -12.52 -3.34
C GLN A 192 4.88 -13.95 -2.93
N LYS A 193 6.14 -14.33 -3.11
CA LYS A 193 6.68 -15.67 -2.76
C LYS A 193 7.14 -15.76 -1.31
N ASP A 194 7.18 -14.67 -0.53
CA ASP A 194 7.44 -14.75 0.91
C ASP A 194 6.37 -15.66 1.55
N PRO A 195 6.79 -16.70 2.30
CA PRO A 195 5.83 -17.68 2.84
C PRO A 195 4.74 -17.08 3.70
N ARG A 196 5.03 -15.98 4.42
CA ARG A 196 4.08 -15.29 5.30
C ARG A 196 3.05 -14.50 4.49
N VAL A 197 3.47 -13.86 3.39
CA VAL A 197 2.59 -13.15 2.46
C VAL A 197 1.72 -14.15 1.70
N ALA A 198 2.31 -15.25 1.22
CA ALA A 198 1.59 -16.33 0.55
C ALA A 198 0.54 -16.97 1.48
N ALA A 199 0.88 -17.22 2.76
CA ALA A 199 -0.06 -17.74 3.77
C ALA A 199 -1.22 -16.78 4.02
N TYR A 200 -0.96 -15.45 4.09
CA TYR A 200 -2.02 -14.44 4.21
C TYR A 200 -3.04 -14.56 3.08
N TYR A 201 -2.60 -14.57 1.82
CA TYR A 201 -3.52 -14.66 0.68
C TYR A 201 -4.23 -16.04 0.61
N ALA A 202 -3.54 -17.13 0.96
CA ALA A 202 -4.15 -18.46 1.02
C ALA A 202 -5.26 -18.57 2.08
N SER A 203 -5.15 -17.85 3.19
CA SER A 203 -6.17 -17.84 4.25
C SER A 203 -7.47 -17.12 3.86
N ARG A 204 -7.50 -16.46 2.70
CA ARG A 204 -8.61 -15.63 2.21
C ARG A 204 -9.32 -16.20 0.98
N SER A 205 -8.86 -17.35 0.52
CA SER A 205 -9.40 -18.07 -0.66
C SER A 205 -10.66 -18.84 -0.34
#